data_6fecf473fa8531cffd17daf7657fe59d
#
_entry.id   6fecf473fa8531cffd17daf7657fe59d
#
_cell.length_a   1.000
_cell.length_b   1.000
_cell.length_c   1.000
_cell.angle_alpha   90.00
_cell.angle_beta   90.00
_cell.angle_gamma   90.00
#
_symmetry.space_group_name_H-M   'P 1'
#
loop_
_entity.id
_entity.type
_entity.pdbx_description
1 polymer ?
#
loop_
_entity_poly.entity_id
_entity_poly.type
_entity_poly.pdbx_seq_one_letter_code
_entity_poly.pdbx_strand_id
1 'polypeptide(L)'
;MRTLNYIAPLALALALTACGEATESESGASSTDAVEAVEAPAEQKWSETVSKTDAGGIVMGNPDAPIKLVEYMSITCSHCKDFGEQAFAPLRDNYVDSGKVSFEIRNFVRDPLDLTAAILSRCGGEAPFFPLTEQALSYQGTMFEKAQGMGEATYGDILKSAPDTRFVRLADQLGLITFFQQRGISEDQAKACLANTETAEALMNGTQQAAEEYNIEGTPTFLINGQKVEGTNWMMIETRLKEAGAR
;
A
#
# COMPACT_ATOMS: atom_id res chain seq x y z
N MET A 1 -42.51 20.87 73.79
CA MET A 1 -43.81 21.54 73.60
C MET A 1 -44.31 21.21 72.17
N ARG A 2 -45.46 20.55 72.16
CA ARG A 2 -46.53 20.53 71.16
C ARG A 2 -46.14 20.25 69.71
N THR A 3 -46.28 19.03 69.25
CA THR A 3 -47.50 18.41 68.59
C THR A 3 -48.10 19.24 67.50
N LEU A 4 -48.10 18.70 66.26
CA LEU A 4 -49.39 18.37 65.62
C LEU A 4 -49.22 17.49 64.42
N ASN A 5 -49.92 16.34 64.48
CA ASN A 5 -50.24 15.41 63.38
C ASN A 5 -51.15 16.10 62.37
N TYR A 6 -51.05 15.69 61.09
CA TYR A 6 -52.24 15.48 60.26
C TYR A 6 -52.03 14.32 59.29
N ILE A 7 -53.06 13.51 59.20
CA ILE A 7 -53.26 12.18 58.62
C ILE A 7 -53.88 12.34 57.23
N ALA A 8 -53.44 11.51 56.28
CA ALA A 8 -54.08 10.82 55.15
C ALA A 8 -54.86 11.64 54.07
N PRO A 9 -55.22 11.07 52.91
CA PRO A 9 -55.46 9.64 52.63
C PRO A 9 -54.84 9.08 51.33
N LEU A 10 -54.79 7.83 51.33
CA LEU A 10 -54.74 6.76 50.33
C LEU A 10 -55.52 7.04 49.03
N ALA A 11 -54.85 6.98 47.90
CA ALA A 11 -55.51 6.73 46.60
C ALA A 11 -54.78 5.64 45.86
N LEU A 12 -55.50 4.51 45.78
CA LEU A 12 -55.14 3.29 45.03
C LEU A 12 -55.43 3.55 43.56
N ALA A 13 -54.42 3.44 42.68
CA ALA A 13 -54.60 3.41 41.24
C ALA A 13 -53.84 2.20 40.69
N LEU A 14 -54.61 1.25 40.18
CA LEU A 14 -54.12 0.15 39.36
C LEU A 14 -53.49 0.72 38.09
N ALA A 15 -52.28 0.29 37.76
CA ALA A 15 -51.65 0.51 36.47
C ALA A 15 -51.33 -0.82 35.81
N LEU A 16 -51.79 -0.90 34.60
CA LEU A 16 -51.70 -2.01 33.66
C LEU A 16 -50.25 -2.37 33.35
N THR A 17 -50.02 -3.68 33.28
CA THR A 17 -48.80 -4.27 32.68
C THR A 17 -48.75 -3.94 31.19
N ALA A 18 -47.73 -3.17 30.79
CA ALA A 18 -47.31 -3.10 29.42
C ALA A 18 -46.02 -3.93 29.25
N CYS A 19 -46.09 -4.96 28.42
CA CYS A 19 -44.94 -5.68 27.91
C CYS A 19 -44.03 -4.70 27.22
N GLY A 20 -42.84 -4.46 27.76
CA GLY A 20 -41.77 -3.77 27.08
C GLY A 20 -41.10 -4.72 26.12
N GLU A 21 -41.27 -4.41 24.85
CA GLU A 21 -40.52 -4.95 23.73
C GLU A 21 -39.03 -4.68 23.95
N ALA A 22 -38.25 -5.75 23.98
CA ALA A 22 -36.79 -5.64 23.95
C ALA A 22 -36.40 -5.03 22.60
N THR A 23 -36.04 -3.76 22.58
CA THR A 23 -35.30 -3.17 21.45
C THR A 23 -33.94 -3.85 21.41
N GLU A 24 -33.79 -4.78 20.48
CA GLU A 24 -32.50 -5.22 20.02
C GLU A 24 -31.77 -3.98 19.54
N SER A 25 -30.69 -3.65 20.25
CA SER A 25 -29.74 -2.63 19.84
C SER A 25 -29.01 -3.19 18.61
N GLU A 26 -29.54 -2.94 17.43
CA GLU A 26 -28.78 -3.10 16.20
C GLU A 26 -27.52 -2.26 16.35
N SER A 27 -26.40 -2.95 16.50
CA SER A 27 -25.06 -2.40 16.28
C SER A 27 -25.01 -1.95 14.83
N GLY A 28 -25.39 -0.72 14.58
CA GLY A 28 -25.33 -0.09 13.27
C GLY A 28 -23.87 -0.03 12.83
N ALA A 29 -23.46 -0.97 12.01
CA ALA A 29 -22.30 -0.77 11.16
C ALA A 29 -22.62 0.49 10.34
N SER A 30 -21.89 1.58 10.61
CA SER A 30 -21.95 2.81 9.82
C SER A 30 -21.46 2.46 8.42
N SER A 31 -22.37 2.11 7.53
CA SER A 31 -22.05 1.97 6.12
C SER A 31 -21.82 3.38 5.59
N THR A 32 -20.57 3.69 5.28
CA THR A 32 -20.24 4.90 4.51
C THR A 32 -21.05 4.89 3.22
N ASP A 33 -21.64 6.02 2.86
CA ASP A 33 -22.37 6.14 1.60
C ASP A 33 -21.47 5.79 0.41
N ALA A 34 -22.05 5.22 -0.65
CA ALA A 34 -21.28 4.87 -1.84
C ALA A 34 -20.71 6.14 -2.48
N VAL A 35 -19.44 6.10 -2.78
CA VAL A 35 -18.74 7.18 -3.48
C VAL A 35 -19.10 7.14 -4.96
N GLU A 36 -19.41 8.30 -5.54
CA GLU A 36 -19.69 8.41 -6.96
C GLU A 36 -18.42 8.20 -7.82
N ALA A 37 -18.60 7.61 -8.99
CA ALA A 37 -17.54 7.49 -9.98
C ALA A 37 -17.25 8.87 -10.59
N VAL A 38 -15.96 9.13 -10.89
CA VAL A 38 -15.53 10.36 -11.56
C VAL A 38 -14.94 9.97 -12.90
N GLU A 39 -15.52 10.49 -13.98
CA GLU A 39 -15.02 10.22 -15.33
C GLU A 39 -13.62 10.83 -15.51
N ALA A 40 -12.77 10.09 -16.19
CA ALA A 40 -11.45 10.58 -16.60
C ALA A 40 -11.60 11.66 -17.70
N PRO A 41 -10.60 12.52 -17.89
CA PRO A 41 -10.55 13.43 -19.04
C PRO A 41 -10.74 12.66 -20.35
N ALA A 42 -11.36 13.32 -21.35
CA ALA A 42 -11.71 12.68 -22.62
C ALA A 42 -10.51 11.94 -23.24
N GLU A 43 -10.77 10.71 -23.69
CA GLU A 43 -9.79 9.81 -24.34
C GLU A 43 -8.68 9.26 -23.43
N GLN A 44 -8.77 9.42 -22.08
CA GLN A 44 -7.80 8.88 -21.12
C GLN A 44 -8.48 7.97 -20.11
N LYS A 45 -7.69 7.08 -19.51
CA LYS A 45 -8.07 6.32 -18.32
C LYS A 45 -7.37 6.90 -17.10
N TRP A 46 -8.01 6.85 -15.94
CA TRP A 46 -7.37 7.28 -14.71
C TRP A 46 -6.10 6.46 -14.41
N SER A 47 -6.06 5.19 -14.79
CA SER A 47 -4.86 4.35 -14.63
C SER A 47 -3.64 4.81 -15.46
N GLU A 48 -3.83 5.70 -16.45
CA GLU A 48 -2.75 6.32 -17.21
C GLU A 48 -2.20 7.58 -16.53
N THR A 49 -2.90 8.09 -15.52
CA THR A 49 -2.44 9.23 -14.70
C THR A 49 -1.56 8.71 -13.59
N VAL A 50 -0.26 8.89 -13.74
CA VAL A 50 0.74 8.44 -12.77
C VAL A 50 1.64 9.61 -12.37
N SER A 51 1.85 9.79 -11.08
CA SER A 51 2.68 10.88 -10.55
C SER A 51 3.42 10.48 -9.27
N LYS A 52 4.49 11.20 -8.96
CA LYS A 52 5.21 11.08 -7.69
C LYS A 52 4.51 11.91 -6.62
N THR A 53 4.40 11.37 -5.41
CA THR A 53 3.86 12.09 -4.25
C THR A 53 4.97 12.74 -3.42
N ASP A 54 4.61 13.73 -2.59
CA ASP A 54 5.54 14.37 -1.66
C ASP A 54 6.10 13.38 -0.63
N ALA A 55 5.35 12.33 -0.31
CA ALA A 55 5.79 11.22 0.54
C ALA A 55 6.77 10.26 -0.16
N GLY A 56 7.16 10.53 -1.41
CA GLY A 56 8.10 9.72 -2.18
C GLY A 56 7.50 8.46 -2.80
N GLY A 57 6.19 8.26 -2.68
CA GLY A 57 5.45 7.21 -3.38
C GLY A 57 5.22 7.52 -4.86
N ILE A 58 4.70 6.55 -5.58
CA ILE A 58 4.15 6.74 -6.92
C ILE A 58 2.68 6.36 -6.87
N VAL A 59 1.83 7.29 -7.29
CA VAL A 59 0.38 7.14 -7.28
C VAL A 59 -0.16 7.02 -8.70
N MET A 60 -1.12 6.14 -8.88
CA MET A 60 -1.90 5.93 -10.09
C MET A 60 -3.36 6.28 -9.81
N GLY A 61 -3.99 7.01 -10.71
CA GLY A 61 -5.42 7.32 -10.62
C GLY A 61 -5.74 8.80 -10.53
N ASN A 62 -7.02 9.07 -10.27
CA ASN A 62 -7.52 10.42 -10.03
C ASN A 62 -6.83 11.05 -8.81
N PRO A 63 -6.11 12.18 -8.95
CA PRO A 63 -5.47 12.85 -7.81
C PRO A 63 -6.47 13.31 -6.75
N ASP A 64 -7.71 13.58 -7.15
CA ASP A 64 -8.80 13.99 -6.27
C ASP A 64 -9.72 12.83 -5.87
N ALA A 65 -9.29 11.57 -6.10
CA ALA A 65 -10.06 10.40 -5.68
C ALA A 65 -10.44 10.48 -4.20
N PRO A 66 -11.71 10.25 -3.86
CA PRO A 66 -12.19 10.31 -2.47
C PRO A 66 -11.61 9.21 -1.58
N ILE A 67 -11.14 8.11 -2.19
CA ILE A 67 -10.51 7.00 -1.48
C ILE A 67 -9.06 6.89 -1.95
N LYS A 68 -8.13 7.04 -1.01
CA LYS A 68 -6.69 6.96 -1.25
C LYS A 68 -6.17 5.68 -0.63
N LEU A 69 -5.86 4.68 -1.47
CA LEU A 69 -5.22 3.45 -1.05
C LEU A 69 -3.70 3.60 -1.17
N VAL A 70 -2.98 3.38 -0.08
CA VAL A 70 -1.52 3.35 -0.05
C VAL A 70 -1.07 1.95 0.34
N GLU A 71 -0.14 1.37 -0.42
CA GLU A 71 0.56 0.14 -0.09
C GLU A 71 2.02 0.45 0.25
N TYR A 72 2.43 0.12 1.46
CA TYR A 72 3.84 -0.03 1.79
C TYR A 72 4.29 -1.43 1.42
N MET A 73 5.12 -1.52 0.39
CA MET A 73 5.48 -2.79 -0.23
C MET A 73 7.00 -2.96 -0.34
N SER A 74 7.43 -4.21 -0.42
CA SER A 74 8.79 -4.63 -0.71
C SER A 74 8.79 -5.61 -1.88
N ILE A 75 9.75 -5.46 -2.79
CA ILE A 75 9.89 -6.37 -3.93
C ILE A 75 10.37 -7.76 -3.46
N THR A 76 11.04 -7.85 -2.30
CA THR A 76 11.46 -9.13 -1.71
C THR A 76 10.39 -9.77 -0.80
N CYS A 77 9.20 -9.18 -0.69
CA CYS A 77 8.11 -9.72 0.11
C CYS A 77 7.22 -10.66 -0.71
N SER A 78 7.07 -11.92 -0.29
CA SER A 78 6.20 -12.88 -0.98
C SER A 78 4.72 -12.48 -0.90
N HIS A 79 4.26 -11.95 0.23
CA HIS A 79 2.88 -11.48 0.36
C HIS A 79 2.57 -10.25 -0.50
N CYS A 80 3.56 -9.37 -0.76
CA CYS A 80 3.40 -8.27 -1.72
C CYS A 80 3.28 -8.79 -3.16
N LYS A 81 4.05 -9.82 -3.50
CA LYS A 81 3.91 -10.52 -4.79
C LYS A 81 2.52 -11.14 -4.93
N ASP A 82 2.08 -11.91 -3.93
CA ASP A 82 0.77 -12.57 -3.93
C ASP A 82 -0.38 -11.55 -4.02
N PHE A 83 -0.25 -10.40 -3.32
CA PHE A 83 -1.19 -9.30 -3.44
C PHE A 83 -1.18 -8.72 -4.86
N GLY A 84 -0.01 -8.39 -5.40
CA GLY A 84 0.12 -7.82 -6.75
C GLY A 84 -0.52 -8.72 -7.83
N GLU A 85 -0.23 -10.02 -7.80
CA GLU A 85 -0.81 -10.99 -8.75
C GLU A 85 -2.35 -11.05 -8.70
N GLN A 86 -2.95 -10.83 -7.53
CA GLN A 86 -4.40 -10.87 -7.34
C GLN A 86 -5.07 -9.52 -7.56
N ALA A 87 -4.40 -8.43 -7.19
CA ALA A 87 -4.99 -7.11 -7.02
C ALA A 87 -4.78 -6.16 -8.20
N PHE A 88 -3.61 -6.18 -8.87
CA PHE A 88 -3.28 -5.13 -9.83
C PHE A 88 -4.34 -4.93 -10.92
N ALA A 89 -4.79 -6.00 -11.55
CA ALA A 89 -5.81 -5.88 -12.61
C ALA A 89 -7.16 -5.42 -12.06
N PRO A 90 -7.80 -6.09 -11.08
CA PRO A 90 -9.11 -5.65 -10.60
C PRO A 90 -9.07 -4.29 -9.89
N LEU A 91 -7.98 -3.95 -9.19
CA LEU A 91 -7.82 -2.63 -8.56
C LEU A 91 -7.76 -1.53 -9.61
N ARG A 92 -6.93 -1.72 -10.64
CA ARG A 92 -6.80 -0.78 -11.75
C ARG A 92 -8.13 -0.61 -12.49
N ASP A 93 -8.71 -1.71 -12.96
CA ASP A 93 -9.81 -1.69 -13.92
C ASP A 93 -11.15 -1.33 -13.26
N ASN A 94 -11.39 -1.74 -12.00
CA ASN A 94 -12.69 -1.56 -11.36
C ASN A 94 -12.72 -0.40 -10.35
N TYR A 95 -11.57 -0.01 -9.79
CA TYR A 95 -11.51 0.99 -8.73
C TYR A 95 -10.78 2.26 -9.17
N VAL A 96 -9.60 2.12 -9.76
CA VAL A 96 -8.80 3.28 -10.20
C VAL A 96 -9.45 3.93 -11.42
N ASP A 97 -9.78 3.15 -12.45
CA ASP A 97 -10.40 3.67 -13.68
C ASP A 97 -11.81 4.22 -13.45
N SER A 98 -12.48 3.86 -12.37
CA SER A 98 -13.73 4.49 -11.95
C SER A 98 -13.54 5.90 -11.36
N GLY A 99 -12.30 6.32 -11.09
CA GLY A 99 -11.97 7.56 -10.40
C GLY A 99 -12.28 7.59 -8.90
N LYS A 100 -12.84 6.51 -8.35
CA LYS A 100 -13.19 6.41 -6.92
C LYS A 100 -11.98 6.21 -6.02
N VAL A 101 -10.95 5.54 -6.53
CA VAL A 101 -9.75 5.16 -5.78
C VAL A 101 -8.51 5.67 -6.50
N SER A 102 -7.58 6.27 -5.77
CA SER A 102 -6.18 6.39 -6.20
C SER A 102 -5.36 5.32 -5.49
N PHE A 103 -4.40 4.73 -6.19
CA PHE A 103 -3.52 3.70 -5.65
C PHE A 103 -2.08 4.16 -5.64
N GLU A 104 -1.48 4.27 -4.46
CA GLU A 104 -0.10 4.68 -4.26
C GLU A 104 0.75 3.52 -3.73
N ILE A 105 1.90 3.28 -4.35
CA ILE A 105 2.93 2.38 -3.83
C ILE A 105 4.04 3.20 -3.19
N ARG A 106 4.36 2.88 -1.93
CA ARG A 106 5.53 3.36 -1.19
C ARG A 106 6.45 2.19 -0.90
N ASN A 107 7.68 2.25 -1.38
CA ASN A 107 8.64 1.19 -1.08
C ASN A 107 8.99 1.20 0.42
N PHE A 108 8.87 0.04 1.06
CA PHE A 108 9.34 -0.24 2.41
C PHE A 108 10.53 -1.20 2.29
N VAL A 109 11.72 -0.62 2.29
CA VAL A 109 12.97 -1.34 2.00
C VAL A 109 13.33 -2.27 3.16
N ARG A 110 13.47 -3.56 2.87
CA ARG A 110 13.74 -4.60 3.86
C ARG A 110 15.20 -5.07 3.87
N ASP A 111 15.84 -5.05 2.71
CA ASP A 111 17.18 -5.60 2.51
C ASP A 111 17.84 -4.98 1.25
N PRO A 112 19.16 -5.23 1.02
CA PRO A 112 19.85 -4.68 -0.15
C PRO A 112 19.33 -5.21 -1.50
N LEU A 113 18.76 -6.43 -1.57
CA LEU A 113 18.17 -6.96 -2.80
C LEU A 113 16.91 -6.16 -3.15
N ASP A 114 16.07 -5.92 -2.15
CA ASP A 114 14.86 -5.11 -2.26
C ASP A 114 15.18 -3.69 -2.73
N LEU A 115 16.14 -3.02 -2.07
CA LEU A 115 16.56 -1.68 -2.46
C LEU A 115 17.04 -1.63 -3.90
N THR A 116 17.85 -2.62 -4.32
CA THR A 116 18.36 -2.70 -5.71
C THR A 116 17.22 -2.79 -6.72
N ALA A 117 16.25 -3.66 -6.48
CA ALA A 117 15.09 -3.83 -7.37
C ALA A 117 14.16 -2.61 -7.33
N ALA A 118 13.96 -1.99 -6.16
CA ALA A 118 13.16 -0.78 -5.99
C ALA A 118 13.74 0.42 -6.75
N ILE A 119 15.07 0.61 -6.72
CA ILE A 119 15.75 1.66 -7.51
C ILE A 119 15.47 1.44 -9.00
N LEU A 120 15.63 0.21 -9.49
CA LEU A 120 15.44 -0.11 -10.90
C LEU A 120 13.99 0.03 -11.37
N SER A 121 13.01 -0.33 -10.53
CA SER A 121 11.59 -0.13 -10.84
C SER A 121 11.22 1.34 -11.02
N ARG A 122 11.96 2.24 -10.39
CA ARG A 122 11.79 3.71 -10.48
C ARG A 122 12.60 4.35 -11.60
N CYS A 123 13.54 3.61 -12.17
CA CYS A 123 14.54 4.15 -13.10
C CYS A 123 13.93 4.65 -14.42
N GLY A 124 12.77 4.16 -14.82
CA GLY A 124 12.04 4.61 -16.01
C GLY A 124 11.22 5.89 -15.82
N GLY A 125 11.21 6.47 -14.62
CA GLY A 125 10.30 7.54 -14.24
C GLY A 125 8.95 7.03 -13.76
N GLU A 126 7.95 7.90 -13.77
CA GLU A 126 6.65 7.62 -13.13
C GLU A 126 5.79 6.67 -13.97
N ALA A 127 5.64 6.94 -15.26
CA ALA A 127 4.71 6.22 -16.12
C ALA A 127 4.93 4.69 -16.17
N PRO A 128 6.16 4.15 -16.30
CA PRO A 128 6.38 2.71 -16.32
C PRO A 128 6.52 2.07 -14.93
N PHE A 129 6.39 2.84 -13.83
CA PHE A 129 6.66 2.35 -12.48
C PHE A 129 5.80 1.14 -12.07
N PHE A 130 4.48 1.23 -12.26
CA PHE A 130 3.57 0.14 -11.88
C PHE A 130 3.86 -1.15 -12.67
N PRO A 131 3.91 -1.15 -14.01
CA PRO A 131 4.23 -2.36 -14.76
C PRO A 131 5.65 -2.88 -14.50
N LEU A 132 6.64 -2.03 -14.24
CA LEU A 132 7.98 -2.48 -13.87
C LEU A 132 8.01 -3.11 -12.47
N THR A 133 7.28 -2.55 -11.52
CA THR A 133 7.15 -3.08 -10.17
C THR A 133 6.46 -4.44 -10.16
N GLU A 134 5.34 -4.58 -10.88
CA GLU A 134 4.61 -5.85 -11.03
C GLU A 134 5.51 -6.95 -11.60
N GLN A 135 6.26 -6.63 -12.64
CA GLN A 135 7.19 -7.57 -13.25
C GLN A 135 8.39 -7.89 -12.34
N ALA A 136 8.88 -6.92 -11.55
CA ALA A 136 9.94 -7.16 -10.58
C ALA A 136 9.48 -8.10 -9.45
N LEU A 137 8.23 -7.97 -8.98
CA LEU A 137 7.60 -8.91 -8.04
C LEU A 137 7.54 -10.32 -8.64
N SER A 138 7.18 -10.45 -9.91
CA SER A 138 7.15 -11.74 -10.61
C SER A 138 8.55 -12.37 -10.76
N TYR A 139 9.61 -11.55 -10.85
CA TYR A 139 11.01 -12.00 -10.93
C TYR A 139 11.60 -12.43 -9.58
N GLN A 140 10.90 -12.23 -8.48
CA GLN A 140 11.37 -12.44 -7.10
C GLN A 140 12.02 -13.82 -6.89
N GLY A 141 11.39 -14.91 -7.39
CA GLY A 141 11.93 -16.26 -7.27
C GLY A 141 13.31 -16.39 -7.92
N THR A 142 13.46 -15.91 -9.14
CA THR A 142 14.74 -15.93 -9.87
C THR A 142 15.80 -15.05 -9.17
N MET A 143 15.39 -13.92 -8.63
CA MET A 143 16.30 -13.05 -7.86
C MET A 143 16.84 -13.76 -6.63
N PHE A 144 15.99 -14.49 -5.88
CA PHE A 144 16.43 -15.27 -4.71
C PHE A 144 17.32 -16.43 -5.09
N GLU A 145 17.01 -17.18 -6.16
CA GLU A 145 17.88 -18.26 -6.66
C GLU A 145 19.28 -17.74 -7.01
N LYS A 146 19.37 -16.61 -7.70
CA LYS A 146 20.65 -15.96 -8.02
C LYS A 146 21.38 -15.45 -6.79
N ALA A 147 20.67 -14.85 -5.84
CA ALA A 147 21.25 -14.39 -4.58
C ALA A 147 21.84 -15.57 -3.79
N GLN A 148 21.14 -16.69 -3.70
CA GLN A 148 21.61 -17.91 -3.06
C GLN A 148 22.81 -18.51 -3.81
N GLY A 149 22.77 -18.56 -5.14
CA GLY A 149 23.85 -19.06 -5.97
C GLY A 149 25.14 -18.23 -5.93
N MET A 150 25.03 -16.94 -5.60
CA MET A 150 26.18 -16.03 -5.46
C MET A 150 27.11 -16.42 -4.30
N GLY A 151 26.54 -16.94 -3.22
CA GLY A 151 27.26 -17.31 -2.01
C GLY A 151 27.62 -16.13 -1.09
N GLU A 152 27.77 -16.42 0.19
CA GLU A 152 27.96 -15.39 1.24
C GLU A 152 29.23 -14.53 1.05
N ALA A 153 30.32 -15.13 0.59
CA ALA A 153 31.59 -14.42 0.40
C ALA A 153 31.44 -13.31 -0.67
N THR A 154 30.89 -13.68 -1.82
CA THR A 154 30.67 -12.72 -2.94
C THR A 154 29.67 -11.63 -2.52
N TYR A 155 28.57 -12.03 -1.86
CA TYR A 155 27.58 -11.08 -1.36
C TYR A 155 28.18 -10.09 -0.35
N GLY A 156 28.97 -10.59 0.61
CA GLY A 156 29.66 -9.77 1.59
C GLY A 156 30.67 -8.80 0.98
N ASP A 157 31.41 -9.22 -0.06
CA ASP A 157 32.32 -8.33 -0.80
C ASP A 157 31.59 -7.24 -1.57
N ILE A 158 30.43 -7.56 -2.17
CA ILE A 158 29.59 -6.58 -2.85
C ILE A 158 29.10 -5.52 -1.86
N LEU A 159 28.59 -5.94 -0.70
CA LEU A 159 28.09 -5.01 0.31
C LEU A 159 29.14 -4.08 0.89
N LYS A 160 30.42 -4.46 0.85
CA LYS A 160 31.56 -3.62 1.26
C LYS A 160 32.03 -2.66 0.18
N SER A 161 31.52 -2.76 -1.04
CA SER A 161 31.88 -1.86 -2.13
C SER A 161 31.41 -0.42 -1.85
N ALA A 162 32.00 0.54 -2.56
CA ALA A 162 31.58 1.93 -2.47
C ALA A 162 30.08 2.08 -2.79
N PRO A 163 29.39 3.03 -2.16
CA PRO A 163 27.92 3.18 -2.30
C PRO A 163 27.44 3.29 -3.75
N ASP A 164 28.17 3.98 -4.59
CA ASP A 164 27.88 4.20 -6.02
C ASP A 164 28.08 2.97 -6.92
N THR A 165 28.82 1.96 -6.43
CA THR A 165 29.08 0.72 -7.18
C THR A 165 28.40 -0.50 -6.58
N ARG A 166 28.03 -0.47 -5.32
CA ARG A 166 27.44 -1.60 -4.59
C ARG A 166 26.20 -2.16 -5.26
N PHE A 167 25.24 -1.30 -5.55
CA PHE A 167 23.97 -1.74 -6.13
C PHE A 167 24.11 -2.11 -7.61
N VAL A 168 25.07 -1.52 -8.34
CA VAL A 168 25.39 -1.92 -9.71
C VAL A 168 25.91 -3.36 -9.74
N ARG A 169 26.89 -3.68 -8.85
CA ARG A 169 27.43 -5.03 -8.73
C ARG A 169 26.37 -6.05 -8.29
N LEU A 170 25.52 -5.65 -7.35
CA LEU A 170 24.45 -6.53 -6.87
C LEU A 170 23.42 -6.78 -7.97
N ALA A 171 22.98 -5.77 -8.67
CA ALA A 171 22.04 -5.90 -9.78
C ALA A 171 22.56 -6.79 -10.92
N ASP A 172 23.86 -6.69 -11.23
CA ASP A 172 24.51 -7.54 -12.23
C ASP A 172 24.46 -9.01 -11.83
N GLN A 173 24.87 -9.34 -10.59
CA GLN A 173 24.82 -10.71 -10.07
C GLN A 173 23.40 -11.27 -10.00
N LEU A 174 22.42 -10.44 -9.67
CA LEU A 174 21.01 -10.84 -9.62
C LEU A 174 20.36 -10.93 -11.02
N GLY A 175 21.08 -10.50 -12.08
CA GLY A 175 20.55 -10.43 -13.44
C GLY A 175 19.48 -9.36 -13.63
N LEU A 176 19.38 -8.41 -12.71
CA LEU A 176 18.39 -7.35 -12.75
C LEU A 176 18.66 -6.34 -13.86
N ILE A 177 19.92 -6.04 -14.17
CA ILE A 177 20.25 -5.13 -15.29
C ILE A 177 19.67 -5.68 -16.60
N THR A 178 19.92 -6.94 -16.91
CA THR A 178 19.38 -7.61 -18.12
C THR A 178 17.85 -7.70 -18.07
N PHE A 179 17.29 -7.99 -16.90
CA PHE A 179 15.84 -8.08 -16.71
C PHE A 179 15.14 -6.75 -17.04
N PHE A 180 15.64 -5.62 -16.50
CA PHE A 180 15.07 -4.30 -16.76
C PHE A 180 15.39 -3.77 -18.16
N GLN A 181 16.55 -4.16 -18.74
CA GLN A 181 16.90 -3.84 -20.13
C GLN A 181 15.87 -4.40 -21.12
N GLN A 182 15.39 -5.61 -20.92
CA GLN A 182 14.33 -6.21 -21.72
C GLN A 182 12.98 -5.50 -21.58
N ARG A 183 12.87 -4.56 -20.64
CA ARG A 183 11.67 -3.77 -20.28
C ARG A 183 11.83 -2.27 -20.54
N GLY A 184 12.81 -1.92 -21.33
CA GLY A 184 12.99 -0.54 -21.81
C GLY A 184 13.93 0.33 -20.97
N ILE A 185 14.57 -0.21 -19.93
CA ILE A 185 15.60 0.51 -19.16
C ILE A 185 16.97 0.12 -19.72
N SER A 186 17.63 1.02 -20.45
CA SER A 186 18.95 0.69 -20.99
C SER A 186 19.97 0.35 -19.90
N GLU A 187 21.02 -0.41 -20.25
CA GLU A 187 22.07 -0.79 -19.30
C GLU A 187 22.73 0.43 -18.64
N ASP A 188 23.06 1.45 -19.44
CA ASP A 188 23.66 2.67 -18.94
C ASP A 188 22.72 3.43 -18.00
N GLN A 189 21.44 3.50 -18.33
CA GLN A 189 20.41 4.08 -17.48
C GLN A 189 20.27 3.31 -16.17
N ALA A 190 20.20 1.98 -16.22
CA ALA A 190 20.13 1.12 -15.05
C ALA A 190 21.33 1.35 -14.11
N LYS A 191 22.55 1.37 -14.67
CA LYS A 191 23.77 1.65 -13.92
C LYS A 191 23.79 3.06 -13.31
N ALA A 192 23.35 4.07 -14.05
CA ALA A 192 23.25 5.44 -13.55
C ALA A 192 22.25 5.55 -12.39
N CYS A 193 21.07 4.91 -12.50
CA CYS A 193 20.09 4.88 -11.42
C CYS A 193 20.63 4.18 -10.16
N LEU A 194 21.31 3.04 -10.33
CA LEU A 194 21.87 2.25 -9.22
C LEU A 194 23.07 2.94 -8.53
N ALA A 195 23.81 3.77 -9.27
CA ALA A 195 24.90 4.58 -8.72
C ALA A 195 24.42 5.85 -8.01
N ASN A 196 23.14 6.21 -8.16
CA ASN A 196 22.58 7.39 -7.51
C ASN A 196 22.28 7.10 -6.03
N THR A 197 23.19 7.54 -5.16
CA THR A 197 23.08 7.35 -3.70
C THR A 197 21.93 8.13 -3.09
N GLU A 198 21.54 9.26 -3.65
CA GLU A 198 20.41 10.07 -3.15
C GLU A 198 19.09 9.30 -3.26
N THR A 199 18.89 8.56 -4.37
CA THR A 199 17.70 7.70 -4.52
C THR A 199 17.67 6.58 -3.47
N ALA A 200 18.81 5.93 -3.24
CA ALA A 200 18.93 4.87 -2.23
C ALA A 200 18.64 5.42 -0.82
N GLU A 201 19.24 6.56 -0.48
CA GLU A 201 19.01 7.23 0.81
C GLU A 201 17.55 7.67 0.99
N ALA A 202 16.93 8.24 -0.05
CA ALA A 202 15.52 8.65 0.00
C ALA A 202 14.59 7.46 0.27
N LEU A 203 14.81 6.30 -0.36
CA LEU A 203 14.02 5.10 -0.13
C LEU A 203 14.22 4.53 1.28
N MET A 204 15.44 4.52 1.79
CA MET A 204 15.71 4.09 3.17
C MET A 204 15.11 5.04 4.20
N ASN A 205 15.23 6.35 4.01
CA ASN A 205 14.64 7.36 4.89
C ASN A 205 13.10 7.28 4.87
N GLY A 206 12.50 7.10 3.70
CA GLY A 206 11.05 6.89 3.58
C GLY A 206 10.57 5.65 4.34
N THR A 207 11.35 4.58 4.33
CA THR A 207 11.09 3.38 5.12
C THR A 207 11.12 3.67 6.62
N GLN A 208 12.15 4.37 7.10
CA GLN A 208 12.26 4.73 8.51
C GLN A 208 11.10 5.64 8.95
N GLN A 209 10.80 6.67 8.17
CA GLN A 209 9.67 7.56 8.46
C GLN A 209 8.34 6.81 8.55
N ALA A 210 8.09 5.89 7.61
CA ALA A 210 6.87 5.09 7.59
C ALA A 210 6.78 4.18 8.83
N ALA A 211 7.89 3.56 9.25
CA ALA A 211 7.94 2.74 10.45
C ALA A 211 7.60 3.55 11.71
N GLU A 212 8.11 4.79 11.81
CA GLU A 212 7.88 5.68 12.94
C GLU A 212 6.44 6.27 12.93
N GLU A 213 5.97 6.75 11.78
CA GLU A 213 4.69 7.48 11.67
C GLU A 213 3.48 6.54 11.76
N TYR A 214 3.54 5.38 11.09
CA TYR A 214 2.41 4.46 10.99
C TYR A 214 2.62 3.16 11.75
N ASN A 215 3.71 3.02 12.50
CA ASN A 215 4.10 1.78 13.20
C ASN A 215 4.08 0.58 12.25
N ILE A 216 4.79 0.72 11.11
CA ILE A 216 4.87 -0.35 10.10
C ILE A 216 5.98 -1.32 10.50
N GLU A 217 5.61 -2.57 10.74
CA GLU A 217 6.52 -3.64 11.17
C GLU A 217 6.78 -4.65 10.04
N GLY A 218 6.03 -4.57 8.94
CA GLY A 218 6.14 -5.50 7.82
C GLY A 218 5.38 -5.09 6.58
N THR A 219 5.49 -5.92 5.54
CA THR A 219 4.90 -5.69 4.23
C THR A 219 4.07 -6.90 3.77
N PRO A 220 2.99 -6.70 3.00
CA PRO A 220 2.42 -5.39 2.71
C PRO A 220 1.72 -4.79 3.92
N THR A 221 1.75 -3.46 4.06
CA THR A 221 0.90 -2.70 4.98
C THR A 221 0.10 -1.69 4.19
N PHE A 222 -1.19 -1.58 4.48
CA PHE A 222 -2.10 -0.71 3.73
C PHE A 222 -2.64 0.43 4.57
N LEU A 223 -2.78 1.61 3.94
CA LEU A 223 -3.55 2.72 4.48
C LEU A 223 -4.72 3.02 3.55
N ILE A 224 -5.88 3.31 4.10
CA ILE A 224 -7.00 3.92 3.38
C ILE A 224 -7.27 5.29 4.02
N ASN A 225 -7.19 6.34 3.21
CA ASN A 225 -7.36 7.73 3.67
C ASN A 225 -6.46 8.07 4.88
N GLY A 226 -5.21 7.57 4.87
CA GLY A 226 -4.22 7.80 5.92
C GLY A 226 -4.39 6.93 7.17
N GLN A 227 -5.40 6.05 7.23
CA GLN A 227 -5.62 5.14 8.34
C GLN A 227 -5.13 3.74 8.00
N LYS A 228 -4.29 3.14 8.87
CA LYS A 228 -3.84 1.76 8.69
C LYS A 228 -5.03 0.81 8.79
N VAL A 229 -5.13 -0.09 7.80
CA VAL A 229 -6.19 -1.10 7.73
C VAL A 229 -5.61 -2.49 7.82
N GLU A 230 -6.38 -3.39 8.42
CA GLU A 230 -6.03 -4.80 8.52
C GLU A 230 -6.26 -5.50 7.18
N GLY A 231 -5.29 -6.33 6.79
CA GLY A 231 -5.35 -7.15 5.59
C GLY A 231 -4.01 -7.20 4.86
N THR A 232 -3.72 -8.36 4.26
CA THR A 232 -2.49 -8.60 3.50
C THR A 232 -2.76 -9.21 2.11
N ASN A 233 -4.02 -9.47 1.77
CA ASN A 233 -4.43 -10.02 0.49
C ASN A 233 -5.56 -9.20 -0.14
N TRP A 234 -5.78 -9.42 -1.44
CA TRP A 234 -6.74 -8.65 -2.21
C TRP A 234 -8.17 -8.70 -1.65
N MET A 235 -8.66 -9.87 -1.28
CA MET A 235 -10.04 -10.03 -0.78
C MET A 235 -10.29 -9.16 0.48
N MET A 236 -9.32 -9.12 1.40
CA MET A 236 -9.42 -8.29 2.59
C MET A 236 -9.39 -6.80 2.25
N ILE A 237 -8.46 -6.38 1.40
CA ILE A 237 -8.32 -4.97 1.01
C ILE A 237 -9.52 -4.52 0.16
N GLU A 238 -10.01 -5.34 -0.75
CA GLU A 238 -11.22 -5.04 -1.51
C GLU A 238 -12.44 -4.84 -0.59
N THR A 239 -12.56 -5.65 0.45
CA THR A 239 -13.61 -5.46 1.47
C THR A 239 -13.48 -4.10 2.15
N ARG A 240 -12.27 -3.69 2.54
CA ARG A 240 -12.01 -2.38 3.15
C ARG A 240 -12.30 -1.21 2.20
N LEU A 241 -11.98 -1.36 0.91
CA LEU A 241 -12.35 -0.37 -0.11
C LEU A 241 -13.87 -0.22 -0.24
N LYS A 242 -14.60 -1.35 -0.24
CA LYS A 242 -16.07 -1.35 -0.28
C LYS A 242 -16.68 -0.74 0.98
N GLU A 243 -16.13 -0.99 2.15
CA GLU A 243 -16.51 -0.35 3.42
C GLU A 243 -16.24 1.15 3.41
N ALA A 244 -15.17 1.59 2.75
CA ALA A 244 -14.85 3.02 2.56
C ALA A 244 -15.74 3.71 1.50
N GLY A 245 -16.62 2.99 0.82
CA GLY A 245 -17.57 3.53 -0.14
C GLY A 245 -17.28 3.19 -1.61
N ALA A 246 -16.21 2.47 -1.94
CA ALA A 246 -15.87 2.07 -3.31
C ALA A 246 -16.73 0.89 -3.79
N ARG A 247 -18.05 1.10 -3.87
CA ARG A 247 -19.02 0.07 -4.30
C ARG A 247 -19.49 0.35 -5.72
#